data_6d2af358a78be6b7f59a80441dfa5c40
#
_entry.id   6d2af358a78be6b7f59a80441dfa5c40
#
_cell.length_a   1.000
_cell.length_b   1.000
_cell.length_c   1.000
_cell.angle_alpha   90.00
_cell.angle_beta   90.00
_cell.angle_gamma   90.00
#
_symmetry.space_group_name_H-M   'P 1'
#
loop_
_entity.id
_entity.type
_entity.pdbx_description
1 polymer ?
#
loop_
_entity_poly.entity_id
_entity_poly.type
_entity_poly.pdbx_seq_one_letter_code
_entity_poly.pdbx_strand_id
1 'polypeptide(L)'
;TIGLAAVAAAKFVGCQVDLHARYDHQKEAGNKLGAGSIEGLYDRVIDCVGTKETLGLSARTAKPGSWIVLLGIPLEGIVLPGMKTIMNEIKLFPSIMYGASSGVKDFEQAAKLLALNPEIGSIMITHRISLDDSEEAFKVAKDKSSNSIKVVFDPKA
;
A
#
# COMPACT_ATOMS: atom_id res chain seq x y z
N THR A 1 3.45 -2.64 4.30
CA THR A 1 2.11 -3.20 4.59
C THR A 1 1.02 -2.50 3.79
N ILE A 2 0.84 -1.15 3.91
CA ILE A 2 -0.28 -0.42 3.28
C ILE A 2 -0.30 -0.59 1.76
N GLY A 3 0.85 -0.48 1.07
CA GLY A 3 0.93 -0.68 -0.38
C GLY A 3 0.48 -2.07 -0.84
N LEU A 4 0.83 -3.12 -0.10
CA LEU A 4 0.37 -4.48 -0.40
C LEU A 4 -1.13 -4.67 -0.16
N ALA A 5 -1.68 -4.03 0.87
CA ALA A 5 -3.13 -4.02 1.09
C ALA A 5 -3.87 -3.28 -0.04
N ALA A 6 -3.30 -2.17 -0.54
CA ALA A 6 -3.82 -1.46 -1.71
C ALA A 6 -3.77 -2.32 -2.98
N VAL A 7 -2.69 -3.10 -3.20
CA VAL A 7 -2.63 -4.09 -4.29
C VAL A 7 -3.77 -5.08 -4.17
N ALA A 8 -3.93 -5.72 -3.00
CA ALA A 8 -4.98 -6.71 -2.79
C ALA A 8 -6.38 -6.14 -3.05
N ALA A 9 -6.67 -4.94 -2.54
CA ALA A 9 -7.95 -4.26 -2.74
C ALA A 9 -8.21 -3.93 -4.22
N ALA A 10 -7.23 -3.40 -4.93
CA ALA A 10 -7.36 -3.06 -6.35
C ALA A 10 -7.52 -4.31 -7.23
N LYS A 11 -6.79 -5.39 -6.92
CA LYS A 11 -6.96 -6.69 -7.60
C LYS A 11 -8.35 -7.28 -7.37
N PHE A 12 -8.87 -7.18 -6.16
CA PHE A 12 -10.21 -7.68 -5.82
C PHE A 12 -11.31 -7.02 -6.64
N VAL A 13 -11.17 -5.74 -6.98
CA VAL A 13 -12.13 -5.04 -7.85
C VAL A 13 -11.78 -5.13 -9.34
N GLY A 14 -10.86 -6.02 -9.72
CA GLY A 14 -10.56 -6.35 -11.11
C GLY A 14 -9.56 -5.42 -11.81
N CYS A 15 -8.84 -4.57 -11.08
CA CYS A 15 -7.82 -3.72 -11.68
C CYS A 15 -6.57 -4.51 -12.11
N GLN A 16 -5.91 -4.03 -13.18
CA GLN A 16 -4.51 -4.35 -13.42
C GLN A 16 -3.66 -3.48 -12.49
N VAL A 17 -2.71 -4.08 -11.78
CA VAL A 17 -1.94 -3.40 -10.75
C VAL A 17 -0.47 -3.70 -10.92
N ASP A 18 0.34 -2.66 -10.91
CA ASP A 18 1.78 -2.74 -10.82
C ASP A 18 2.24 -2.12 -9.49
N LEU A 19 3.30 -2.68 -8.92
CA LEU A 19 3.82 -2.27 -7.62
C LEU A 19 5.25 -1.75 -7.72
N HIS A 20 5.47 -0.54 -7.18
CA HIS A 20 6.78 -0.09 -6.76
C HIS A 20 7.00 -0.38 -5.28
N ALA A 21 7.95 -1.22 -4.96
CA ALA A 21 8.34 -1.49 -3.58
C ALA A 21 9.84 -1.32 -3.40
N ARG A 22 10.24 -0.86 -2.22
CA ARG A 22 11.65 -0.57 -1.91
C ARG A 22 12.48 -1.83 -1.70
N TYR A 23 11.88 -2.89 -1.12
CA TYR A 23 12.57 -4.10 -0.71
C TYR A 23 12.08 -5.31 -1.51
N ASP A 24 12.98 -6.27 -1.77
CA ASP A 24 12.68 -7.42 -2.62
C ASP A 24 11.60 -8.33 -2.02
N HIS A 25 11.61 -8.57 -0.70
CA HIS A 25 10.54 -9.31 -0.03
C HIS A 25 9.15 -8.67 -0.20
N GLN A 26 9.08 -7.34 -0.32
CA GLN A 26 7.82 -6.64 -0.60
C GLN A 26 7.41 -6.79 -2.06
N LYS A 27 8.36 -6.80 -3.01
CA LYS A 27 8.09 -7.07 -4.43
C LYS A 27 7.56 -8.49 -4.61
N GLU A 28 8.22 -9.47 -3.97
CA GLU A 28 7.78 -10.87 -4.00
C GLU A 28 6.36 -11.05 -3.45
N ALA A 29 6.06 -10.41 -2.32
CA ALA A 29 4.70 -10.41 -1.76
C ALA A 29 3.70 -9.75 -2.70
N GLY A 30 4.07 -8.65 -3.35
CA GLY A 30 3.25 -7.99 -4.36
C GLY A 30 2.96 -8.90 -5.57
N ASN A 31 3.97 -9.59 -6.06
CA ASN A 31 3.82 -10.57 -7.15
C ASN A 31 2.86 -11.71 -6.76
N LYS A 32 2.98 -12.24 -5.53
CA LYS A 32 2.05 -13.25 -5.00
C LYS A 32 0.60 -12.73 -4.89
N LEU A 33 0.42 -11.44 -4.66
CA LEU A 33 -0.89 -10.77 -4.69
C LEU A 33 -1.34 -10.40 -6.10
N GLY A 34 -0.57 -10.73 -7.14
CA GLY A 34 -0.91 -10.50 -8.54
C GLY A 34 -0.52 -9.13 -9.08
N ALA A 35 0.37 -8.39 -8.43
CA ALA A 35 0.94 -7.17 -8.99
C ALA A 35 2.08 -7.48 -9.97
N GLY A 36 2.17 -6.67 -11.04
CA GLY A 36 3.30 -6.62 -11.93
C GLY A 36 4.37 -5.61 -11.49
N SER A 37 5.37 -5.43 -12.35
CA SER A 37 6.38 -4.37 -12.23
C SER A 37 5.91 -3.10 -12.94
N ILE A 38 6.40 -1.95 -12.50
CA ILE A 38 6.03 -0.68 -13.12
C ILE A 38 6.51 -0.63 -14.58
N GLU A 39 5.56 -0.45 -15.50
CA GLU A 39 5.79 -0.28 -16.92
C GLU A 39 4.87 0.81 -17.49
N GLY A 40 5.42 2.00 -17.73
CA GLY A 40 4.67 3.07 -18.40
C GLY A 40 3.88 4.02 -17.49
N LEU A 41 2.69 4.41 -17.95
CA LEU A 41 1.84 5.41 -17.29
C LEU A 41 0.50 4.80 -16.85
N TYR A 42 -0.05 5.31 -15.74
CA TYR A 42 -1.20 4.74 -15.06
C TYR A 42 -2.38 5.72 -14.99
N ASP A 43 -3.59 5.18 -15.09
CA ASP A 43 -4.84 5.94 -14.97
C ASP A 43 -5.09 6.37 -13.53
N ARG A 44 -4.55 5.61 -12.56
CA ARG A 44 -4.58 5.90 -11.13
C ARG A 44 -3.25 5.50 -10.51
N VAL A 45 -2.74 6.33 -9.63
CA VAL A 45 -1.55 6.05 -8.84
C VAL A 45 -1.92 6.16 -7.38
N ILE A 46 -1.51 5.20 -6.57
CA ILE A 46 -1.75 5.20 -5.11
C ILE A 46 -0.39 5.33 -4.42
N ASP A 47 -0.14 6.47 -3.77
CA ASP A 47 1.06 6.68 -2.97
C ASP A 47 0.77 6.33 -1.51
N CYS A 48 1.35 5.23 -1.06
CA CYS A 48 1.19 4.71 0.31
C CYS A 48 2.29 5.18 1.28
N VAL A 49 3.16 6.09 0.86
CA VAL A 49 4.32 6.55 1.63
C VAL A 49 4.26 8.06 1.89
N GLY A 50 4.13 8.87 0.85
CA GLY A 50 4.00 10.32 0.95
C GLY A 50 5.33 11.08 1.07
N THR A 51 6.46 10.46 0.71
CA THR A 51 7.75 11.17 0.67
C THR A 51 7.90 11.97 -0.62
N LYS A 52 8.84 12.91 -0.64
CA LYS A 52 9.19 13.68 -1.85
C LYS A 52 9.53 12.75 -3.03
N GLU A 53 10.25 11.65 -2.77
CA GLU A 53 10.66 10.68 -3.77
C GLU A 53 9.46 9.92 -4.35
N THR A 54 8.56 9.44 -3.49
CA THR A 54 7.38 8.67 -3.92
C THR A 54 6.35 9.56 -4.61
N LEU A 55 6.10 10.76 -4.11
CA LEU A 55 5.26 11.75 -4.79
C LEU A 55 5.83 12.14 -6.15
N GLY A 56 7.17 12.29 -6.24
CA GLY A 56 7.85 12.53 -7.50
C GLY A 56 7.70 11.38 -8.49
N LEU A 57 7.80 10.12 -8.04
CA LEU A 57 7.54 8.94 -8.84
C LEU A 57 6.08 8.90 -9.30
N SER A 58 5.15 9.11 -8.38
CA SER A 58 3.72 9.13 -8.64
C SER A 58 3.35 10.12 -9.74
N ALA A 59 3.90 11.34 -9.69
CA ALA A 59 3.66 12.34 -10.73
C ALA A 59 4.29 11.96 -12.08
N ARG A 60 5.42 11.26 -12.09
CA ARG A 60 6.06 10.81 -13.34
C ARG A 60 5.32 9.65 -14.02
N THR A 61 4.69 8.79 -13.24
CA THR A 61 3.98 7.60 -13.73
C THR A 61 2.48 7.81 -13.94
N ALA A 62 1.95 8.94 -13.50
CA ALA A 62 0.56 9.32 -13.71
C ALA A 62 0.32 9.78 -15.17
N LYS A 63 -0.72 9.27 -15.83
CA LYS A 63 -1.21 9.77 -17.12
C LYS A 63 -1.71 11.21 -17.01
N PRO A 64 -1.72 11.99 -18.09
CA PRO A 64 -2.42 13.28 -18.09
C PRO A 64 -3.87 13.16 -17.64
N GLY A 65 -4.33 14.10 -16.81
CA GLY A 65 -5.70 14.13 -16.25
C GLY A 65 -6.00 13.07 -15.18
N SER A 66 -5.00 12.26 -14.80
CA SER A 66 -5.20 11.17 -13.84
C SER A 66 -5.16 11.63 -12.39
N TRP A 67 -5.36 10.68 -11.49
CA TRP A 67 -5.38 10.90 -10.04
C TRP A 67 -4.20 10.24 -9.36
N ILE A 68 -3.59 10.97 -8.42
CA ILE A 68 -2.73 10.42 -7.38
C ILE A 68 -3.55 10.37 -6.09
N VAL A 69 -3.83 9.16 -5.60
CA VAL A 69 -4.45 8.96 -4.28
C VAL A 69 -3.34 8.85 -3.26
N LEU A 70 -3.29 9.78 -2.31
CA LEU A 70 -2.28 9.83 -1.26
C LEU A 70 -2.85 9.18 0.00
N LEU A 71 -2.35 8.00 0.34
CA LEU A 71 -2.63 7.26 1.59
C LEU A 71 -1.50 7.44 2.60
N GLY A 72 -0.27 7.73 2.14
CA GLY A 72 0.86 8.03 2.99
C GLY A 72 0.71 9.38 3.67
N ILE A 73 1.30 9.53 4.87
CA ILE A 73 1.28 10.80 5.61
C ILE A 73 2.57 11.58 5.29
N PRO A 74 2.49 12.69 4.54
CA PRO A 74 3.65 13.48 4.15
C PRO A 74 4.10 14.39 5.32
N LEU A 75 4.90 13.86 6.24
CA LEU A 75 5.35 14.59 7.44
C LEU A 75 6.15 15.86 7.11
N GLU A 76 6.84 15.89 5.97
CA GLU A 76 7.64 17.03 5.51
C GLU A 76 6.88 17.96 4.53
N GLY A 77 5.57 17.73 4.40
CA GLY A 77 4.73 18.43 3.45
C GLY A 77 4.64 17.74 2.07
N ILE A 78 3.74 18.25 1.24
CA ILE A 78 3.46 17.69 -0.09
C ILE A 78 4.32 18.43 -1.11
N VAL A 79 5.28 17.72 -1.72
CA VAL A 79 6.14 18.27 -2.79
C VAL A 79 5.94 17.46 -4.07
N LEU A 80 5.33 18.09 -5.07
CA LEU A 80 5.16 17.52 -6.41
C LEU A 80 6.03 18.25 -7.43
N PRO A 81 6.49 17.57 -8.51
CA PRO A 81 7.14 18.21 -9.64
C PRO A 81 6.18 19.20 -10.31
N GLY A 82 6.31 20.50 -10.00
CA GLY A 82 5.32 21.53 -10.35
C GLY A 82 4.97 21.55 -11.85
N MET A 83 5.98 21.64 -12.72
CA MET A 83 5.76 21.67 -14.18
C MET A 83 5.03 20.42 -14.67
N LYS A 84 5.47 19.21 -14.26
CA LYS A 84 4.84 17.95 -14.67
C LYS A 84 3.41 17.85 -14.18
N THR A 85 3.14 18.27 -12.95
CA THR A 85 1.81 18.25 -12.35
C THR A 85 0.85 19.19 -13.07
N ILE A 86 1.28 20.42 -13.37
CA ILE A 86 0.46 21.42 -14.05
C ILE A 86 0.20 21.03 -15.51
N MET A 87 1.26 20.72 -16.27
CA MET A 87 1.14 20.41 -17.70
C MET A 87 0.33 19.14 -17.96
N ASN A 88 0.30 18.21 -17.03
CA ASN A 88 -0.49 16.97 -17.13
C ASN A 88 -1.82 17.03 -16.35
N GLU A 89 -2.20 18.17 -15.78
CA GLU A 89 -3.46 18.33 -15.04
C GLU A 89 -3.69 17.22 -13.99
N ILE A 90 -2.61 16.84 -13.29
CA ILE A 90 -2.65 15.75 -12.31
C ILE A 90 -3.45 16.20 -11.08
N LYS A 91 -4.39 15.36 -10.66
CA LYS A 91 -5.23 15.58 -9.49
C LYS A 91 -4.66 14.84 -8.29
N LEU A 92 -4.46 15.54 -7.17
CA LEU A 92 -4.06 14.91 -5.91
C LEU A 92 -5.29 14.75 -5.01
N PHE A 93 -5.54 13.52 -4.56
CA PHE A 93 -6.63 13.19 -3.66
C PHE A 93 -6.07 12.55 -2.38
N PRO A 94 -5.93 13.29 -1.29
CA PRO A 94 -5.60 12.73 0.00
C PRO A 94 -6.75 11.90 0.54
N SER A 95 -6.45 10.72 1.08
CA SER A 95 -7.45 9.83 1.67
C SER A 95 -6.93 9.31 3.01
N ILE A 96 -7.81 9.27 4.00
CA ILE A 96 -7.50 8.77 5.33
C ILE A 96 -8.49 7.65 5.71
N MET A 97 -8.23 7.00 6.81
CA MET A 97 -8.97 5.84 7.31
C MET A 97 -10.45 6.14 7.70
N TYR A 98 -11.21 5.08 7.91
CA TYR A 98 -12.60 5.07 8.44
C TYR A 98 -13.64 5.68 7.51
N GLY A 99 -13.43 5.54 6.20
CA GLY A 99 -14.40 5.95 5.20
C GLY A 99 -15.58 5.00 5.06
N ALA A 100 -16.50 5.43 4.21
CA ALA A 100 -17.60 4.60 3.72
C ALA A 100 -17.90 4.95 2.26
N SER A 101 -18.23 3.95 1.46
CA SER A 101 -18.63 4.11 0.07
C SER A 101 -19.97 3.42 -0.15
N SER A 102 -20.93 4.15 -0.74
CA SER A 102 -22.27 3.61 -1.00
C SER A 102 -22.97 3.00 0.23
N GLY A 103 -22.74 3.60 1.42
CA GLY A 103 -23.33 3.16 2.66
C GLY A 103 -22.62 1.97 3.35
N VAL A 104 -21.57 1.41 2.74
CA VAL A 104 -20.78 0.31 3.30
C VAL A 104 -19.47 0.87 3.88
N LYS A 105 -19.16 0.54 5.12
CA LYS A 105 -17.92 0.99 5.77
C LYS A 105 -16.70 0.30 5.17
N ASP A 106 -15.58 1.01 5.09
CA ASP A 106 -14.31 0.45 4.59
C ASP A 106 -13.88 -0.80 5.37
N PHE A 107 -14.12 -0.83 6.68
CA PHE A 107 -13.86 -2.00 7.53
C PHE A 107 -14.66 -3.25 7.11
N GLU A 108 -15.92 -3.08 6.75
CA GLU A 108 -16.77 -4.18 6.30
C GLU A 108 -16.30 -4.71 4.94
N GLN A 109 -15.89 -3.80 4.05
CA GLN A 109 -15.31 -4.17 2.75
C GLN A 109 -13.97 -4.89 2.92
N ALA A 110 -13.10 -4.42 3.82
CA ALA A 110 -11.83 -5.08 4.12
C ALA A 110 -12.03 -6.47 4.74
N ALA A 111 -12.97 -6.62 5.67
CA ALA A 111 -13.30 -7.92 6.27
C ALA A 111 -13.82 -8.91 5.21
N LYS A 112 -14.69 -8.46 4.31
CA LYS A 112 -15.19 -9.27 3.19
C LYS A 112 -14.06 -9.68 2.24
N LEU A 113 -13.17 -8.74 1.89
CA LEU A 113 -12.01 -9.01 1.07
C LEU A 113 -11.15 -10.13 1.65
N LEU A 114 -10.81 -10.04 2.94
CA LEU A 114 -9.98 -11.03 3.63
C LEU A 114 -10.70 -12.39 3.78
N ALA A 115 -12.00 -12.40 4.03
CA ALA A 115 -12.79 -13.62 4.12
C ALA A 115 -12.86 -14.39 2.79
N LEU A 116 -12.92 -13.66 1.67
CA LEU A 116 -12.96 -14.26 0.33
C LEU A 116 -11.58 -14.63 -0.21
N ASN A 117 -10.51 -14.07 0.35
CA ASN A 117 -9.13 -14.26 -0.12
C ASN A 117 -8.18 -14.47 1.08
N PRO A 118 -8.27 -15.61 1.76
CA PRO A 118 -7.51 -15.89 2.98
C PRO A 118 -5.99 -15.92 2.74
N GLU A 119 -5.55 -16.11 1.50
CA GLU A 119 -4.15 -16.07 1.09
C GLU A 119 -3.51 -14.70 1.31
N ILE A 120 -4.29 -13.61 1.31
CA ILE A 120 -3.79 -12.26 1.61
C ILE A 120 -3.16 -12.23 3.00
N GLY A 121 -3.84 -12.83 4.00
CA GLY A 121 -3.32 -12.96 5.35
C GLY A 121 -2.02 -13.77 5.38
N SER A 122 -1.97 -14.88 4.67
CA SER A 122 -0.80 -15.76 4.60
C SER A 122 0.41 -15.11 3.93
N ILE A 123 0.19 -14.23 2.94
CA ILE A 123 1.26 -13.50 2.25
C ILE A 123 1.75 -12.33 3.12
N MET A 124 0.84 -11.62 3.77
CA MET A 124 1.17 -10.37 4.46
C MET A 124 1.66 -10.58 5.89
N ILE A 125 1.14 -11.57 6.63
CA ILE A 125 1.57 -11.87 8.01
C ILE A 125 2.83 -12.71 7.95
N THR A 126 3.98 -12.06 8.11
CA THR A 126 5.29 -12.71 8.03
C THR A 126 5.79 -13.24 9.36
N HIS A 127 5.36 -12.63 10.46
CA HIS A 127 5.81 -13.01 11.81
C HIS A 127 4.61 -13.10 12.75
N ARG A 128 4.52 -14.21 13.48
CA ARG A 128 3.58 -14.43 14.59
C ARG A 128 4.42 -14.62 15.84
N ILE A 129 4.22 -13.78 16.82
CA ILE A 129 5.02 -13.74 18.04
C ILE A 129 4.09 -13.77 19.23
N SER A 130 4.44 -14.53 20.26
CA SER A 130 3.67 -14.59 21.50
C SER A 130 3.52 -13.21 22.13
N LEU A 131 2.42 -12.99 22.82
CA LEU A 131 2.22 -11.75 23.56
C LEU A 131 3.26 -11.57 24.67
N ASP A 132 3.77 -12.68 25.23
CA ASP A 132 4.84 -12.66 26.26
C ASP A 132 6.18 -12.13 25.69
N ASP A 133 6.41 -12.27 24.39
CA ASP A 133 7.60 -11.79 23.68
C ASP A 133 7.36 -10.44 22.97
N SER A 134 6.53 -9.58 23.56
CA SER A 134 6.10 -8.32 22.94
C SER A 134 7.27 -7.39 22.57
N GLU A 135 8.33 -7.35 23.38
CA GLU A 135 9.54 -6.57 23.09
C GLU A 135 10.22 -7.04 21.81
N GLU A 136 10.33 -8.35 21.61
CA GLU A 136 10.89 -8.94 20.40
C GLU A 136 10.04 -8.62 19.16
N ALA A 137 8.72 -8.66 19.29
CA ALA A 137 7.81 -8.30 18.19
C ALA A 137 8.07 -6.87 17.69
N PHE A 138 8.28 -5.92 18.58
CA PHE A 138 8.61 -4.54 18.20
C PHE A 138 10.01 -4.42 17.59
N LYS A 139 11.00 -5.17 18.08
CA LYS A 139 12.35 -5.23 17.49
C LYS A 139 12.28 -5.74 16.06
N VAL A 140 11.62 -6.87 15.82
CA VAL A 140 11.42 -7.45 14.49
C VAL A 140 10.68 -6.50 13.55
N ALA A 141 9.60 -5.85 14.01
CA ALA A 141 8.85 -4.90 13.20
C ALA A 141 9.67 -3.66 12.80
N LYS A 142 10.61 -3.23 13.64
CA LYS A 142 11.48 -2.07 13.39
C LYS A 142 12.69 -2.43 12.52
N ASP A 143 13.20 -3.65 12.63
CA ASP A 143 14.38 -4.11 11.90
C ASP A 143 14.04 -4.35 10.42
N LYS A 144 14.70 -3.59 9.54
CA LYS A 144 14.52 -3.72 8.10
C LYS A 144 15.16 -4.98 7.52
N SER A 145 16.11 -5.60 8.23
CA SER A 145 16.75 -6.85 7.82
C SER A 145 15.91 -8.09 8.15
N SER A 146 14.90 -7.97 9.00
CA SER A 146 13.98 -9.06 9.35
C SER A 146 13.07 -9.49 8.19
N ASN A 147 13.02 -8.72 7.11
CA ASN A 147 12.08 -8.90 5.99
C ASN A 147 10.60 -8.90 6.42
N SER A 148 10.29 -8.25 7.54
CA SER A 148 8.91 -8.17 8.05
C SER A 148 8.02 -7.32 7.15
N ILE A 149 6.83 -7.84 6.86
CA ILE A 149 5.73 -7.09 6.22
C ILE A 149 4.71 -6.73 7.29
N LYS A 150 4.19 -7.73 7.99
CA LYS A 150 3.28 -7.57 9.11
C LYS A 150 3.68 -8.53 10.23
N VAL A 151 3.96 -7.96 11.39
CA VAL A 151 4.15 -8.69 12.64
C VAL A 151 2.84 -8.65 13.41
N VAL A 152 2.39 -9.77 13.91
CA VAL A 152 1.17 -9.89 14.72
C VAL A 152 1.45 -10.64 16.01
N PHE A 153 0.75 -10.30 17.06
CA PHE A 153 0.71 -11.10 18.27
C PHE A 153 -0.21 -12.29 18.08
N ASP A 154 0.24 -13.46 18.48
CA ASP A 154 -0.58 -14.66 18.54
C ASP A 154 -0.81 -15.04 20.01
N PRO A 155 -2.03 -14.86 20.54
CA PRO A 155 -2.32 -15.18 21.94
C PRO A 155 -2.25 -16.67 22.26
N LYS A 156 -2.09 -17.52 21.24
CA LYS A 156 -2.02 -18.98 21.38
C LYS A 156 -0.64 -19.55 21.13
N ALA A 157 0.34 -18.68 20.77
CA ALA A 157 1.73 -19.09 20.55
C ALA A 157 2.50 -19.15 21.87
#